data_6a163a1d0e491d8471c856dcb4eb18d6
#
_entry.id   6a163a1d0e491d8471c856dcb4eb18d6
#
_cell.length_a   1.000
_cell.length_b   1.000
_cell.length_c   1.000
_cell.angle_alpha   90.00
_cell.angle_beta   90.00
_cell.angle_gamma   90.00
#
_symmetry.space_group_name_H-M   'P 1'
#
loop_
_entity.id
_entity.type
_entity.pdbx_description
1 polymer ?
#
loop_
_entity_poly.entity_id
_entity_poly.type
_entity_poly.pdbx_seq_one_letter_code
_entity_poly.pdbx_strand_id
1 'polypeptide(L)'
;MSAEKLITESAMDGVNVDTAGAIIDHIDIWTSAVHAKSASGRGSSKKRELYGIKKLRELILELAVRGKLVPQDPNDEPASVLLERIAAEKAQLVKQKQIKKPKALPVIEDDEKPFDLPQGWEWARLGVIGNIFNGNSVSARVKEQKYSGGVGLPFIATKDVGYGFQELDYQNGVNIPVGEPKFKIARKNAVLLCAEGGSAGKKCGITTEDICFGNKLFANELYGGVSPKFILSNYLAPYFYAQFSESMTGIIGGISALKFNELLVPMPPLQEQNRIVAKVDELMALCDQLEQQTEASLDAHQVLVETLLATLTNSQDATELAKNWARISEHFDTLFTTEQSIDQLKQTILQLAVMGKLVPFGSNTEKGDLKKFLSFGPRNGYSPKEVKSDTGVKVLKLGATSYGSLDLNESKSVDVDIERDSHLWLNKGDILIQRGNSANYVGCNCLVEEDVSGVIYPDLMMKIRPSDITSSEFLSMWLSSPMAREFMWSRMTGTSGTMPKISKKVVESIPIVVPSRQIQDSIVAKAQGLLSICDQLKQRLRDSKQTQLQLTDAIVEQAQ
;
A
#
# COMPACT_ATOMS: atom_id res chain seq x y z
N MET A 1 11.79 -20.05 -11.00
CA MET A 1 10.63 -20.94 -11.29
C MET A 1 9.45 -20.02 -11.53
N SER A 2 8.61 -20.31 -12.52
CA SER A 2 7.37 -19.51 -12.69
C SER A 2 6.39 -19.81 -11.54
N ALA A 3 5.52 -18.83 -11.22
CA ALA A 3 4.47 -19.00 -10.19
C ALA A 3 3.61 -20.25 -10.45
N GLU A 4 3.33 -20.57 -11.71
CA GLU A 4 2.64 -21.80 -12.14
C GLU A 4 3.32 -23.11 -11.69
N LYS A 5 4.65 -23.13 -11.56
CA LYS A 5 5.38 -24.32 -11.10
C LYS A 5 5.35 -24.53 -9.59
N LEU A 6 4.93 -23.52 -8.83
CA LEU A 6 4.78 -23.64 -7.38
C LEU A 6 3.44 -24.24 -6.99
N ILE A 7 2.38 -23.92 -7.75
CA ILE A 7 1.04 -24.51 -7.54
C ILE A 7 0.94 -25.72 -8.45
N THR A 8 1.54 -26.81 -8.03
CA THR A 8 1.41 -28.11 -8.71
C THR A 8 0.12 -28.81 -8.23
N GLU A 9 -0.40 -29.76 -9.04
CA GLU A 9 -1.49 -30.63 -8.60
C GLU A 9 -1.20 -31.27 -7.23
N SER A 10 0.06 -31.60 -6.93
CA SER A 10 0.50 -32.12 -5.63
C SER A 10 0.27 -31.17 -4.46
N ALA A 11 0.36 -29.85 -4.67
CA ALA A 11 0.08 -28.86 -3.62
C ALA A 11 -1.42 -28.75 -3.30
N MET A 12 -2.28 -29.27 -4.19
CA MET A 12 -3.73 -29.28 -4.02
C MET A 12 -4.28 -30.64 -3.56
N ASP A 13 -3.40 -31.60 -3.29
CA ASP A 13 -3.83 -32.88 -2.72
C ASP A 13 -4.62 -32.67 -1.42
N GLY A 14 -5.81 -33.26 -1.34
CA GLY A 14 -6.72 -33.09 -0.20
C GLY A 14 -7.48 -31.76 -0.16
N VAL A 15 -7.42 -30.93 -1.20
CA VAL A 15 -8.33 -29.79 -1.41
C VAL A 15 -9.56 -30.27 -2.18
N ASN A 16 -10.71 -29.68 -1.90
CA ASN A 16 -11.93 -29.93 -2.70
C ASN A 16 -11.68 -29.49 -4.16
N VAL A 17 -12.16 -30.27 -5.14
CA VAL A 17 -11.88 -30.10 -6.57
C VAL A 17 -12.25 -28.70 -7.10
N ASP A 18 -13.44 -28.20 -6.73
CA ASP A 18 -13.90 -26.87 -7.13
C ASP A 18 -13.03 -25.76 -6.54
N THR A 19 -12.56 -25.94 -5.31
CA THR A 19 -11.65 -25.01 -4.61
C THR A 19 -10.26 -25.03 -5.24
N ALA A 20 -9.74 -26.20 -5.58
CA ALA A 20 -8.45 -26.32 -6.26
C ALA A 20 -8.48 -25.60 -7.61
N GLY A 21 -9.56 -25.75 -8.39
CA GLY A 21 -9.77 -25.01 -9.64
C GLY A 21 -9.74 -23.50 -9.43
N ALA A 22 -10.49 -22.96 -8.45
CA ALA A 22 -10.51 -21.52 -8.16
C ALA A 22 -9.14 -20.94 -7.80
N ILE A 23 -8.25 -21.72 -7.19
CA ILE A 23 -6.89 -21.30 -6.84
C ILE A 23 -5.94 -21.39 -8.04
N ILE A 24 -5.92 -22.54 -8.74
CA ILE A 24 -4.95 -22.84 -9.81
C ILE A 24 -5.26 -22.05 -11.08
N ASP A 25 -6.52 -22.06 -11.53
CA ASP A 25 -6.92 -21.50 -12.82
C ASP A 25 -6.75 -19.96 -12.87
N HIS A 26 -6.59 -19.32 -11.71
CA HIS A 26 -6.49 -17.88 -11.57
C HIS A 26 -5.15 -17.41 -11.00
N ILE A 27 -4.10 -18.23 -11.09
CA ILE A 27 -2.76 -17.89 -10.53
C ILE A 27 -2.22 -16.58 -11.07
N ASP A 28 -2.44 -16.30 -12.37
CA ASP A 28 -2.01 -15.08 -13.02
C ASP A 28 -2.68 -13.84 -12.42
N ILE A 29 -3.95 -13.97 -12.05
CA ILE A 29 -4.71 -12.88 -11.43
C ILE A 29 -4.21 -12.65 -10.02
N TRP A 30 -4.02 -13.71 -9.22
CA TRP A 30 -3.50 -13.60 -7.85
C TRP A 30 -2.13 -12.91 -7.79
N THR A 31 -1.25 -13.17 -8.76
CA THR A 31 0.12 -12.62 -8.78
C THR A 31 0.23 -11.26 -9.48
N SER A 32 -0.69 -10.92 -10.41
CA SER A 32 -0.64 -9.68 -11.18
C SER A 32 -1.44 -8.52 -10.57
N ALA A 33 -2.44 -8.80 -9.73
CA ALA A 33 -3.24 -7.78 -9.08
C ALA A 33 -2.46 -7.06 -7.97
N VAL A 34 -1.77 -5.97 -8.34
CA VAL A 34 -0.91 -5.17 -7.45
C VAL A 34 -1.47 -3.77 -7.29
N HIS A 35 -1.67 -3.35 -6.05
CA HIS A 35 -2.14 -2.01 -5.69
C HIS A 35 -0.98 -1.14 -5.17
N ALA A 36 -0.85 0.10 -5.67
CA ALA A 36 0.10 1.06 -5.12
C ALA A 36 -0.52 1.73 -3.88
N LYS A 37 -0.01 1.47 -2.69
CA LYS A 37 -0.43 2.22 -1.50
C LYS A 37 0.06 3.66 -1.59
N SER A 38 -0.86 4.60 -1.43
CA SER A 38 -0.53 6.01 -1.24
C SER A 38 0.33 6.17 0.02
N ALA A 39 1.54 6.69 -0.14
CA ALA A 39 2.42 7.00 0.98
C ALA A 39 1.93 8.27 1.68
N SER A 40 0.98 8.16 2.59
CA SER A 40 0.63 9.23 3.52
C SER A 40 1.57 9.20 4.72
N GLY A 41 2.77 9.80 4.57
CA GLY A 41 3.73 9.90 5.67
C GLY A 41 5.11 10.37 5.21
N ARG A 42 5.77 11.20 6.02
CA ARG A 42 7.17 11.61 5.80
C ARG A 42 8.07 10.37 5.78
N GLY A 43 8.60 10.01 4.62
CA GLY A 43 9.67 9.01 4.49
C GLY A 43 9.26 7.59 4.14
N SER A 44 8.02 7.31 3.70
CA SER A 44 7.66 5.97 3.21
C SER A 44 7.94 5.86 1.70
N SER A 45 8.82 4.92 1.33
CA SER A 45 8.84 4.38 -0.03
C SER A 45 7.42 3.91 -0.40
N LYS A 46 7.00 4.12 -1.64
CA LYS A 46 5.72 3.60 -2.16
C LYS A 46 5.68 2.09 -1.92
N LYS A 47 4.99 1.66 -0.86
CA LYS A 47 4.87 0.24 -0.55
C LYS A 47 3.82 -0.35 -1.48
N ARG A 48 4.20 -1.31 -2.31
CA ARG A 48 3.27 -2.08 -3.14
C ARG A 48 2.42 -2.97 -2.22
N GLU A 49 1.17 -3.19 -2.54
CA GLU A 49 0.32 -4.21 -1.92
C GLU A 49 0.00 -5.25 -2.98
N LEU A 50 0.38 -6.48 -2.75
CA LEU A 50 0.03 -7.62 -3.60
C LEU A 50 -1.42 -8.01 -3.32
N TYR A 51 -2.34 -7.23 -3.89
CA TYR A 51 -3.78 -7.30 -3.62
C TYR A 51 -4.34 -8.69 -3.91
N GLY A 52 -3.96 -9.30 -5.04
CA GLY A 52 -4.42 -10.63 -5.42
C GLY A 52 -4.02 -11.70 -4.41
N ILE A 53 -2.75 -11.71 -3.96
CA ILE A 53 -2.28 -12.69 -2.96
C ILE A 53 -2.99 -12.47 -1.61
N LYS A 54 -3.24 -11.22 -1.23
CA LYS A 54 -4.04 -10.92 -0.04
C LYS A 54 -5.46 -11.48 -0.16
N LYS A 55 -6.11 -11.32 -1.31
CA LYS A 55 -7.44 -11.85 -1.57
C LYS A 55 -7.46 -13.37 -1.62
N LEU A 56 -6.42 -13.99 -2.15
CA LEU A 56 -6.25 -15.44 -2.11
C LEU A 56 -6.18 -15.96 -0.66
N ARG A 57 -5.43 -15.30 0.22
CA ARG A 57 -5.40 -15.66 1.65
C ARG A 57 -6.78 -15.51 2.31
N GLU A 58 -7.51 -14.43 2.01
CA GLU A 58 -8.88 -14.22 2.49
C GLU A 58 -9.81 -15.33 1.99
N LEU A 59 -9.71 -15.72 0.72
CA LEU A 59 -10.50 -16.80 0.11
C LEU A 59 -10.22 -18.16 0.78
N ILE A 60 -8.94 -18.52 0.97
CA ILE A 60 -8.56 -19.78 1.64
C ILE A 60 -9.19 -19.86 3.03
N LEU A 61 -9.19 -18.78 3.79
CA LEU A 61 -9.80 -18.72 5.12
C LEU A 61 -11.33 -18.84 5.06
N GLU A 62 -11.98 -18.15 4.12
CA GLU A 62 -13.43 -18.27 3.93
C GLU A 62 -13.83 -19.71 3.56
N LEU A 63 -13.13 -20.35 2.63
CA LEU A 63 -13.39 -21.73 2.24
C LEU A 63 -13.15 -22.72 3.39
N ALA A 64 -12.11 -22.47 4.21
CA ALA A 64 -11.82 -23.26 5.40
C ALA A 64 -12.96 -23.24 6.40
N VAL A 65 -13.51 -22.06 6.70
CA VAL A 65 -14.58 -21.91 7.71
C VAL A 65 -15.97 -22.25 7.19
N ARG A 66 -16.15 -22.31 5.86
CA ARG A 66 -17.39 -22.76 5.21
C ARG A 66 -17.42 -24.28 4.93
N GLY A 67 -16.34 -25.00 5.27
CA GLY A 67 -16.22 -26.44 5.00
C GLY A 67 -16.06 -26.79 3.52
N LYS A 68 -15.60 -25.82 2.71
CA LYS A 68 -15.35 -26.00 1.27
C LYS A 68 -13.89 -26.29 0.94
N LEU A 69 -12.95 -26.14 1.90
CA LEU A 69 -11.53 -26.28 1.67
C LEU A 69 -11.07 -27.75 1.54
N VAL A 70 -11.55 -28.61 2.40
CA VAL A 70 -11.20 -30.03 2.44
C VAL A 70 -12.45 -30.90 2.31
N PRO A 71 -12.35 -32.13 1.75
CA PRO A 71 -13.48 -33.06 1.72
C PRO A 71 -13.94 -33.45 3.13
N GLN A 72 -15.26 -33.53 3.33
CA GLN A 72 -15.84 -34.07 4.53
C GLN A 72 -15.68 -35.61 4.56
N ASP A 73 -15.41 -36.16 5.75
CA ASP A 73 -15.42 -37.62 5.98
C ASP A 73 -16.71 -38.00 6.76
N PRO A 74 -17.60 -38.82 6.20
CA PRO A 74 -18.83 -39.20 6.87
C PRO A 74 -18.60 -40.07 8.12
N ASN A 75 -17.37 -40.56 8.34
CA ASN A 75 -16.99 -41.32 9.53
C ASN A 75 -16.49 -40.42 10.68
N ASP A 76 -16.30 -39.13 10.45
CA ASP A 76 -15.93 -38.20 11.52
C ASP A 76 -17.06 -38.06 12.54
N GLU A 77 -16.70 -38.02 13.83
CA GLU A 77 -17.66 -37.76 14.90
C GLU A 77 -18.31 -36.39 14.72
N PRO A 78 -19.64 -36.26 14.59
CA PRO A 78 -20.30 -34.97 14.36
C PRO A 78 -19.99 -33.94 15.42
N ALA A 79 -19.97 -32.65 15.02
CA ALA A 79 -19.70 -31.55 15.93
C ALA A 79 -20.70 -31.42 17.10
N SER A 80 -21.92 -31.93 16.95
CA SER A 80 -22.92 -32.01 18.05
C SER A 80 -22.36 -32.79 19.25
N VAL A 81 -21.70 -33.92 19.02
CA VAL A 81 -21.07 -34.74 20.08
C VAL A 81 -19.90 -33.99 20.73
N LEU A 82 -19.11 -33.28 19.95
CA LEU A 82 -18.04 -32.40 20.48
C LEU A 82 -18.64 -31.31 21.39
N LEU A 83 -19.72 -30.66 20.97
CA LEU A 83 -20.39 -29.62 21.75
C LEU A 83 -21.01 -30.15 23.05
N GLU A 84 -21.55 -31.38 23.05
CA GLU A 84 -22.01 -32.06 24.26
C GLU A 84 -20.85 -32.33 25.24
N ARG A 85 -19.71 -32.79 24.75
CA ARG A 85 -18.48 -32.95 25.55
C ARG A 85 -18.02 -31.64 26.17
N ILE A 86 -18.00 -30.56 25.39
CA ILE A 86 -17.66 -29.21 25.86
C ILE A 86 -18.63 -28.79 26.97
N ALA A 87 -19.92 -28.99 26.79
CA ALA A 87 -20.94 -28.67 27.80
C ALA A 87 -20.73 -29.45 29.11
N ALA A 88 -20.41 -30.73 29.03
CA ALA A 88 -20.12 -31.58 30.18
C ALA A 88 -18.84 -31.13 30.91
N GLU A 89 -17.76 -30.88 30.18
CA GLU A 89 -16.48 -30.34 30.74
C GLU A 89 -16.73 -29.01 31.46
N LYS A 90 -17.44 -28.10 30.83
CA LYS A 90 -17.75 -26.77 31.39
C LYS A 90 -18.61 -26.91 32.68
N ALA A 91 -19.59 -27.79 32.70
CA ALA A 91 -20.37 -28.05 33.90
C ALA A 91 -19.52 -28.59 35.04
N GLN A 92 -18.57 -29.49 34.75
CA GLN A 92 -17.62 -29.99 35.73
C GLN A 92 -16.69 -28.91 36.29
N LEU A 93 -16.13 -28.03 35.44
CA LEU A 93 -15.28 -26.92 35.84
C LEU A 93 -16.04 -25.92 36.75
N VAL A 94 -17.31 -25.64 36.45
CA VAL A 94 -18.20 -24.84 37.30
C VAL A 94 -18.42 -25.52 38.66
N LYS A 95 -18.71 -26.84 38.69
CA LYS A 95 -18.88 -27.61 39.91
C LYS A 95 -17.64 -27.62 40.78
N GLN A 96 -16.47 -27.68 40.15
CA GLN A 96 -15.15 -27.61 40.82
C GLN A 96 -14.76 -26.19 41.22
N LYS A 97 -15.57 -25.15 40.93
CA LYS A 97 -15.29 -23.73 41.17
C LYS A 97 -14.05 -23.20 40.45
N GLN A 98 -13.60 -23.89 39.40
CA GLN A 98 -12.46 -23.44 38.57
C GLN A 98 -12.87 -22.30 37.64
N ILE A 99 -14.10 -22.30 37.18
CA ILE A 99 -14.70 -21.18 36.42
C ILE A 99 -15.98 -20.70 37.09
N LYS A 100 -16.35 -19.43 36.85
CA LYS A 100 -17.63 -18.91 37.28
C LYS A 100 -18.75 -19.48 36.37
N LYS A 101 -19.95 -19.69 36.94
CA LYS A 101 -21.13 -20.07 36.12
C LYS A 101 -21.35 -19.01 35.05
N PRO A 102 -21.24 -19.35 33.76
CA PRO A 102 -21.44 -18.38 32.68
C PRO A 102 -22.90 -17.95 32.61
N LYS A 103 -23.12 -16.74 32.08
CA LYS A 103 -24.48 -16.29 31.74
C LYS A 103 -25.01 -17.16 30.58
N ALA A 104 -26.32 -17.39 30.59
CA ALA A 104 -26.96 -18.05 29.44
C ALA A 104 -26.78 -17.18 28.19
N LEU A 105 -26.39 -17.80 27.10
CA LEU A 105 -26.28 -17.16 25.79
C LEU A 105 -27.62 -17.33 25.05
N PRO A 106 -28.00 -16.37 24.17
CA PRO A 106 -29.21 -16.51 23.35
C PRO A 106 -29.16 -17.78 22.47
N VAL A 107 -30.32 -18.34 22.17
CA VAL A 107 -30.46 -19.40 21.16
C VAL A 107 -30.00 -18.81 19.81
N ILE A 108 -29.46 -19.63 18.94
CA ILE A 108 -29.08 -19.26 17.58
C ILE A 108 -30.32 -19.36 16.71
N GLU A 109 -30.79 -18.25 16.19
CA GLU A 109 -31.90 -18.22 15.23
C GLU A 109 -31.39 -18.40 13.80
N ASP A 110 -32.26 -18.84 12.89
CA ASP A 110 -31.83 -19.16 11.52
C ASP A 110 -31.37 -17.94 10.72
N ASP A 111 -31.94 -16.78 11.00
CA ASP A 111 -31.56 -15.49 10.38
C ASP A 111 -30.23 -14.92 10.88
N GLU A 112 -29.71 -15.43 12.00
CA GLU A 112 -28.38 -15.06 12.49
C GLU A 112 -27.24 -15.80 11.78
N LYS A 113 -27.54 -16.92 11.10
CA LYS A 113 -26.53 -17.81 10.48
C LYS A 113 -25.98 -17.17 9.20
N PRO A 114 -24.67 -16.87 9.13
CA PRO A 114 -24.09 -16.17 7.96
C PRO A 114 -24.14 -16.97 6.65
N PHE A 115 -24.15 -18.33 6.74
CA PHE A 115 -24.18 -19.24 5.60
C PHE A 115 -24.58 -20.65 6.05
N ASP A 116 -24.90 -21.50 5.07
CA ASP A 116 -25.21 -22.91 5.32
C ASP A 116 -23.95 -23.72 5.66
N LEU A 117 -24.08 -24.68 6.59
CA LEU A 117 -22.97 -25.53 7.00
C LEU A 117 -23.07 -26.93 6.33
N PRO A 118 -21.92 -27.60 6.09
CA PRO A 118 -21.89 -28.99 5.68
C PRO A 118 -22.52 -29.90 6.72
N GLN A 119 -22.88 -31.13 6.29
CA GLN A 119 -23.39 -32.14 7.19
C GLN A 119 -22.37 -32.49 8.27
N GLY A 120 -22.82 -32.62 9.51
CA GLY A 120 -21.94 -32.92 10.65
C GLY A 120 -21.31 -31.69 11.31
N TRP A 121 -21.48 -30.50 10.73
CA TRP A 121 -21.07 -29.24 11.35
C TRP A 121 -22.21 -28.61 12.15
N GLU A 122 -21.87 -27.77 13.12
CA GLU A 122 -22.83 -27.04 13.94
C GLU A 122 -22.42 -25.59 14.11
N TRP A 123 -23.38 -24.65 14.17
CA TRP A 123 -23.12 -23.29 14.63
C TRP A 123 -23.01 -23.25 16.15
N ALA A 124 -21.98 -22.59 16.66
CA ALA A 124 -21.81 -22.37 18.09
C ALA A 124 -21.49 -20.89 18.38
N ARG A 125 -21.94 -20.39 19.52
CA ARG A 125 -21.47 -19.10 20.01
C ARG A 125 -20.09 -19.24 20.65
N LEU A 126 -19.21 -18.26 20.45
CA LEU A 126 -17.85 -18.29 20.99
C LEU A 126 -17.79 -18.60 22.49
N GLY A 127 -18.70 -18.02 23.26
CA GLY A 127 -18.79 -18.28 24.70
C GLY A 127 -19.23 -19.70 25.08
N VAL A 128 -19.70 -20.52 24.13
CA VAL A 128 -19.95 -21.94 24.36
C VAL A 128 -18.65 -22.73 24.33
N ILE A 129 -17.79 -22.47 23.36
CA ILE A 129 -16.61 -23.28 23.06
C ILE A 129 -15.36 -22.92 23.86
N GLY A 130 -15.36 -21.78 24.58
CA GLY A 130 -14.20 -21.35 25.35
C GLY A 130 -14.54 -20.43 26.53
N ASN A 131 -13.53 -20.17 27.36
CA ASN A 131 -13.54 -19.19 28.43
C ASN A 131 -12.95 -17.89 27.93
N ILE A 132 -13.78 -16.88 27.74
CA ILE A 132 -13.38 -15.58 27.18
C ILE A 132 -13.24 -14.55 28.29
N PHE A 133 -12.09 -13.92 28.39
CA PHE A 133 -11.84 -12.85 29.37
C PHE A 133 -10.83 -11.84 28.86
N ASN A 134 -10.89 -10.64 29.40
CA ASN A 134 -9.92 -9.58 29.11
C ASN A 134 -8.79 -9.57 30.15
N GLY A 135 -7.64 -9.04 29.74
CA GLY A 135 -6.49 -8.87 30.61
C GLY A 135 -6.57 -7.65 31.54
N ASN A 136 -5.43 -7.13 31.94
CA ASN A 136 -5.31 -6.07 32.93
C ASN A 136 -4.74 -4.78 32.32
N SER A 137 -5.24 -3.64 32.81
CA SER A 137 -4.67 -2.33 32.46
C SER A 137 -3.42 -2.06 33.27
N VAL A 138 -2.33 -1.70 32.58
CA VAL A 138 -1.06 -1.31 33.19
C VAL A 138 -0.55 -0.07 32.47
N SER A 139 -0.29 1.02 33.21
CA SER A 139 0.25 2.24 32.61
C SER A 139 1.71 2.04 32.13
N ALA A 140 2.11 2.80 31.10
CA ALA A 140 3.48 2.74 30.57
C ALA A 140 4.54 2.94 31.67
N ARG A 141 4.33 3.92 32.55
CA ARG A 141 5.22 4.21 33.68
C ARG A 141 5.37 3.02 34.64
N VAL A 142 4.28 2.32 34.95
CA VAL A 142 4.33 1.15 35.85
C VAL A 142 5.04 -0.03 35.17
N LYS A 143 4.83 -0.23 33.87
CA LYS A 143 5.55 -1.26 33.11
C LYS A 143 7.05 -1.03 33.17
N GLU A 144 7.49 0.19 32.90
CA GLU A 144 8.90 0.57 32.88
C GLU A 144 9.53 0.46 34.26
N GLN A 145 8.87 0.98 35.32
CA GLN A 145 9.44 1.03 36.67
C GLN A 145 9.39 -0.29 37.42
N LYS A 146 8.40 -1.15 37.18
CA LYS A 146 8.12 -2.33 38.02
C LYS A 146 8.30 -3.67 37.30
N TYR A 147 8.11 -3.69 35.98
CA TYR A 147 8.00 -4.94 35.22
C TYR A 147 8.98 -5.04 34.04
N SER A 148 9.84 -4.05 33.83
CA SER A 148 10.86 -4.08 32.77
C SER A 148 12.08 -4.89 33.22
N GLY A 149 12.50 -5.85 32.38
CA GLY A 149 13.70 -6.66 32.60
C GLY A 149 13.62 -7.67 33.78
N GLY A 150 12.44 -7.83 34.40
CA GLY A 150 12.22 -8.78 35.49
C GLY A 150 12.02 -10.23 35.02
N VAL A 151 12.00 -11.16 35.98
CA VAL A 151 11.65 -12.57 35.74
C VAL A 151 10.18 -12.78 36.05
N GLY A 152 9.47 -13.48 35.15
CA GLY A 152 8.04 -13.74 35.30
C GLY A 152 7.37 -14.16 34.01
N LEU A 153 6.04 -14.07 33.98
CA LEU A 153 5.25 -14.33 32.77
C LEU A 153 5.33 -13.12 31.82
N PRO A 154 5.52 -13.33 30.51
CA PRO A 154 5.50 -12.23 29.54
C PRO A 154 4.19 -11.46 29.61
N PHE A 155 4.25 -10.13 29.44
CA PHE A 155 3.07 -9.29 29.35
C PHE A 155 2.82 -8.85 27.91
N ILE A 156 1.79 -9.39 27.29
CA ILE A 156 1.41 -9.12 25.90
C ILE A 156 0.40 -7.97 25.85
N ALA A 157 0.75 -6.90 25.14
CA ALA A 157 -0.14 -5.78 24.82
C ALA A 157 -0.57 -5.81 23.35
N THR A 158 -1.51 -4.97 22.95
CA THR A 158 -2.00 -4.90 21.55
C THR A 158 -0.87 -4.67 20.52
N LYS A 159 0.20 -3.97 20.89
CA LYS A 159 1.34 -3.74 19.99
C LYS A 159 2.13 -5.01 19.71
N ASP A 160 2.13 -5.96 20.65
CA ASP A 160 2.88 -7.20 20.63
C ASP A 160 2.10 -8.34 19.92
N VAL A 161 0.87 -8.07 19.48
CA VAL A 161 0.04 -8.97 18.66
C VAL A 161 0.16 -8.55 17.20
N GLY A 162 0.46 -9.49 16.33
CA GLY A 162 0.61 -9.28 14.89
C GLY A 162 -0.71 -9.29 14.10
N TYR A 163 -0.59 -9.30 12.80
CA TYR A 163 -1.68 -9.52 11.85
C TYR A 163 -1.52 -10.91 11.21
N GLY A 164 -2.64 -11.56 10.88
CA GLY A 164 -2.60 -12.90 10.28
C GLY A 164 -2.05 -13.94 11.27
N PHE A 165 -1.25 -14.87 10.76
CA PHE A 165 -0.68 -15.97 11.55
C PHE A 165 0.67 -15.63 12.22
N GLN A 166 1.00 -14.34 12.34
CA GLN A 166 2.25 -13.92 12.99
C GLN A 166 2.26 -14.30 14.46
N GLU A 167 3.42 -14.75 14.93
CA GLU A 167 3.64 -15.06 16.35
C GLU A 167 3.55 -13.79 17.21
N LEU A 168 3.21 -13.98 18.48
CA LEU A 168 3.21 -12.91 19.46
C LEU A 168 4.66 -12.48 19.78
N ASP A 169 4.86 -11.19 19.98
CA ASP A 169 6.16 -10.67 20.42
C ASP A 169 6.33 -10.86 21.94
N TYR A 170 7.07 -11.88 22.32
CA TYR A 170 7.43 -12.17 23.71
C TYR A 170 8.66 -11.38 24.18
N GLN A 171 9.37 -10.69 23.29
CA GLN A 171 10.63 -10.02 23.60
C GLN A 171 10.46 -8.53 23.87
N ASN A 172 9.27 -8.10 24.24
CA ASN A 172 8.97 -6.69 24.56
C ASN A 172 9.57 -6.21 25.91
N GLY A 173 10.24 -7.10 26.65
CA GLY A 173 10.97 -6.81 27.90
C GLY A 173 10.09 -6.58 29.13
N VAL A 174 8.78 -6.84 29.07
CA VAL A 174 7.85 -6.65 30.18
C VAL A 174 7.41 -8.01 30.73
N ASN A 175 7.81 -8.35 31.98
CA ASN A 175 7.47 -9.60 32.64
C ASN A 175 6.77 -9.35 33.99
N ILE A 176 5.68 -10.08 34.23
CA ILE A 176 4.92 -9.99 35.48
C ILE A 176 5.37 -11.12 36.42
N PRO A 177 5.79 -10.82 37.65
CA PRO A 177 6.18 -11.86 38.59
C PRO A 177 5.09 -12.91 38.80
N VAL A 178 5.48 -14.18 38.85
CA VAL A 178 4.54 -15.28 39.09
C VAL A 178 3.87 -15.10 40.44
N GLY A 179 2.55 -15.23 40.46
CA GLY A 179 1.75 -15.06 41.68
C GLY A 179 1.35 -13.61 41.99
N GLU A 180 1.63 -12.65 41.13
CA GLU A 180 1.10 -11.27 41.28
C GLU A 180 -0.43 -11.30 41.25
N PRO A 181 -1.18 -11.09 42.35
CA PRO A 181 -2.61 -11.45 42.47
C PRO A 181 -3.51 -10.61 41.55
N LYS A 182 -3.00 -9.49 41.07
CA LYS A 182 -3.76 -8.52 40.26
C LYS A 182 -3.90 -8.96 38.80
N PHE A 183 -3.04 -9.87 38.32
CA PHE A 183 -2.99 -10.20 36.91
C PHE A 183 -3.72 -11.50 36.60
N LYS A 184 -4.50 -11.46 35.52
CA LYS A 184 -5.09 -12.63 34.92
C LYS A 184 -4.07 -13.28 34.00
N ILE A 185 -4.03 -14.58 33.99
CA ILE A 185 -3.12 -15.39 33.17
C ILE A 185 -3.96 -16.03 32.06
N ALA A 186 -3.52 -15.85 30.80
CA ALA A 186 -3.97 -16.67 29.69
C ALA A 186 -3.00 -17.84 29.52
N ARG A 187 -3.54 -19.04 29.49
CA ARG A 187 -2.76 -20.29 29.38
C ARG A 187 -2.19 -20.44 27.97
N LYS A 188 -1.16 -21.26 27.85
CA LYS A 188 -0.69 -21.74 26.55
C LYS A 188 -1.86 -22.26 25.72
N ASN A 189 -1.82 -21.99 24.40
CA ASN A 189 -2.87 -22.29 23.42
C ASN A 189 -4.16 -21.45 23.55
N ALA A 190 -4.17 -20.38 24.34
CA ALA A 190 -5.25 -19.41 24.29
C ALA A 190 -5.19 -18.59 23.01
N VAL A 191 -6.35 -18.32 22.41
CA VAL A 191 -6.45 -17.46 21.22
C VAL A 191 -6.73 -16.02 21.65
N LEU A 192 -5.82 -15.11 21.33
CA LEU A 192 -5.95 -13.69 21.62
C LEU A 192 -6.60 -12.94 20.46
N LEU A 193 -7.44 -11.94 20.78
CA LEU A 193 -7.97 -11.00 19.80
C LEU A 193 -7.96 -9.58 20.38
N CYS A 194 -7.59 -8.60 19.56
CA CYS A 194 -7.72 -7.18 19.91
C CYS A 194 -9.20 -6.76 19.93
N ALA A 195 -9.67 -6.30 21.08
CA ALA A 195 -11.07 -5.98 21.33
C ALA A 195 -11.42 -4.50 21.17
N GLU A 196 -10.41 -3.59 21.15
CA GLU A 196 -10.63 -2.15 21.23
C GLU A 196 -9.56 -1.35 20.45
N GLY A 197 -10.00 -0.27 19.81
CA GLY A 197 -9.15 0.68 19.08
C GLY A 197 -9.00 0.35 17.60
N GLY A 198 -8.12 1.06 16.88
CA GLY A 198 -7.95 0.94 15.42
C GLY A 198 -7.54 -0.45 14.91
N SER A 199 -7.11 -1.35 15.81
CA SER A 199 -6.76 -2.75 15.50
C SER A 199 -7.81 -3.75 15.97
N ALA A 200 -8.96 -3.30 16.46
CA ALA A 200 -10.02 -4.17 16.96
C ALA A 200 -10.50 -5.13 15.86
N GLY A 201 -10.61 -6.40 16.19
CA GLY A 201 -10.99 -7.47 15.25
C GLY A 201 -9.93 -7.85 14.21
N LYS A 202 -8.79 -7.15 14.14
CA LYS A 202 -7.78 -7.33 13.07
C LYS A 202 -6.48 -7.99 13.55
N LYS A 203 -6.11 -7.78 14.81
CA LYS A 203 -4.92 -8.36 15.41
C LYS A 203 -5.34 -9.52 16.31
N CYS A 204 -4.79 -10.68 16.05
CA CYS A 204 -5.04 -11.91 16.81
C CYS A 204 -3.80 -12.81 16.80
N GLY A 205 -3.75 -13.80 17.67
CA GLY A 205 -2.64 -14.74 17.75
C GLY A 205 -2.87 -15.80 18.82
N ILE A 206 -2.01 -16.82 18.86
CA ILE A 206 -2.08 -17.93 19.81
C ILE A 206 -0.92 -17.83 20.78
N THR A 207 -1.19 -18.06 22.06
CA THR A 207 -0.13 -18.10 23.09
C THR A 207 0.66 -19.39 23.00
N THR A 208 2.00 -19.31 22.98
CA THR A 208 2.91 -20.46 23.00
C THR A 208 3.35 -20.86 24.41
N GLU A 209 3.06 -20.00 25.40
CA GLU A 209 3.29 -20.17 26.83
C GLU A 209 2.23 -19.43 27.65
N ASP A 210 2.23 -19.59 28.96
CA ASP A 210 1.36 -18.83 29.85
C ASP A 210 1.80 -17.36 29.88
N ILE A 211 0.85 -16.44 29.75
CA ILE A 211 1.11 -14.98 29.67
C ILE A 211 0.20 -14.18 30.58
N CYS A 212 0.66 -12.99 30.98
CA CYS A 212 -0.21 -11.89 31.37
C CYS A 212 -0.49 -10.99 30.15
N PHE A 213 -1.63 -10.31 30.08
CA PHE A 213 -1.98 -9.54 28.88
C PHE A 213 -2.81 -8.29 29.18
N GLY A 214 -2.88 -7.40 28.18
CA GLY A 214 -3.52 -6.10 28.29
C GLY A 214 -5.06 -6.18 28.26
N ASN A 215 -5.72 -5.20 28.90
CA ASN A 215 -7.18 -5.10 28.96
C ASN A 215 -7.89 -4.89 27.61
N LYS A 216 -7.14 -4.48 26.57
CA LYS A 216 -7.66 -4.31 25.19
C LYS A 216 -7.63 -5.59 24.37
N LEU A 217 -7.21 -6.69 24.98
CA LEU A 217 -7.19 -8.02 24.38
C LEU A 217 -8.20 -8.91 25.11
N PHE A 218 -8.89 -9.75 24.34
CA PHE A 218 -9.55 -10.94 24.86
C PHE A 218 -8.63 -12.15 24.68
N ALA A 219 -8.61 -13.01 25.68
CA ALA A 219 -8.09 -14.37 25.59
C ALA A 219 -9.27 -15.33 25.57
N ASN A 220 -9.23 -16.30 24.67
CA ASN A 220 -10.19 -17.40 24.58
C ASN A 220 -9.46 -18.73 24.86
N GLU A 221 -9.67 -19.30 26.04
CA GLU A 221 -9.18 -20.63 26.43
C GLU A 221 -10.23 -21.67 26.04
N LEU A 222 -9.89 -22.51 25.08
CA LEU A 222 -10.82 -23.44 24.43
C LEU A 222 -11.04 -24.71 25.24
N TYR A 223 -12.25 -25.28 25.16
CA TYR A 223 -12.65 -26.53 25.77
C TYR A 223 -12.68 -27.69 24.74
N GLY A 224 -12.81 -28.91 25.22
CA GLY A 224 -13.08 -30.11 24.43
C GLY A 224 -12.02 -30.47 23.39
N GLY A 225 -10.82 -29.88 23.48
CA GLY A 225 -9.77 -30.10 22.50
C GLY A 225 -9.97 -29.36 21.17
N VAL A 226 -10.86 -28.38 21.10
CA VAL A 226 -11.03 -27.51 19.92
C VAL A 226 -9.69 -26.91 19.51
N SER A 227 -9.39 -26.96 18.22
CA SER A 227 -8.10 -26.49 17.68
C SER A 227 -7.94 -24.97 17.80
N PRO A 228 -6.93 -24.45 18.53
CA PRO A 228 -6.66 -23.02 18.59
C PRO A 228 -6.37 -22.40 17.23
N LYS A 229 -5.68 -23.12 16.33
CA LYS A 229 -5.40 -22.66 14.97
C LYS A 229 -6.67 -22.57 14.13
N PHE A 230 -7.63 -23.49 14.30
CA PHE A 230 -8.92 -23.40 13.62
C PHE A 230 -9.70 -22.16 14.08
N ILE A 231 -9.72 -21.85 15.38
CA ILE A 231 -10.37 -20.65 15.91
C ILE A 231 -9.60 -19.37 15.46
N LEU A 232 -8.28 -19.42 15.40
CA LEU A 232 -7.51 -18.31 14.81
C LEU A 232 -7.86 -18.08 13.34
N SER A 233 -8.01 -19.15 12.54
CA SER A 233 -8.45 -19.05 11.13
C SER A 233 -9.84 -18.42 11.03
N ASN A 234 -10.77 -18.76 11.95
CA ASN A 234 -12.07 -18.09 12.03
C ASN A 234 -11.92 -16.58 12.32
N TYR A 235 -11.10 -16.18 13.28
CA TYR A 235 -10.90 -14.77 13.62
C TYR A 235 -10.30 -13.95 12.46
N LEU A 236 -9.56 -14.63 11.60
CA LEU A 236 -8.92 -14.02 10.42
C LEU A 236 -9.82 -14.02 9.18
N ALA A 237 -10.87 -14.83 9.17
CA ALA A 237 -11.79 -14.94 8.04
C ALA A 237 -12.66 -13.67 7.90
N PRO A 238 -12.91 -13.19 6.67
CA PRO A 238 -13.72 -11.99 6.40
C PRO A 238 -15.11 -12.01 7.04
N TYR A 239 -15.81 -13.15 7.02
CA TYR A 239 -17.14 -13.26 7.63
C TYR A 239 -17.13 -12.95 9.13
N PHE A 240 -16.09 -13.39 9.84
CA PHE A 240 -15.97 -13.14 11.27
C PHE A 240 -15.71 -11.67 11.57
N TYR A 241 -14.84 -11.03 10.77
CA TYR A 241 -14.61 -9.59 10.90
C TYR A 241 -15.87 -8.77 10.62
N ALA A 242 -16.72 -9.19 9.68
CA ALA A 242 -18.00 -8.55 9.40
C ALA A 242 -18.90 -8.57 10.66
N GLN A 243 -19.15 -9.76 11.27
CA GLN A 243 -19.91 -9.89 12.51
C GLN A 243 -19.31 -9.06 13.67
N PHE A 244 -17.97 -9.12 13.81
CA PHE A 244 -17.25 -8.36 14.82
C PHE A 244 -17.46 -6.86 14.63
N SER A 245 -17.31 -6.37 13.40
CA SER A 245 -17.44 -4.95 13.03
C SER A 245 -18.85 -4.42 13.28
N GLU A 246 -19.88 -5.17 12.95
CA GLU A 246 -21.29 -4.84 13.22
C GLU A 246 -21.59 -4.78 14.72
N SER A 247 -20.91 -5.60 15.52
CA SER A 247 -21.06 -5.65 16.97
C SER A 247 -20.22 -4.61 17.71
N MET A 248 -19.37 -3.85 17.03
CA MET A 248 -18.58 -2.77 17.64
C MET A 248 -19.44 -1.59 18.04
N THR A 249 -19.10 -0.97 19.16
CA THR A 249 -19.76 0.22 19.70
C THR A 249 -18.75 1.28 20.12
N GLY A 250 -19.21 2.53 20.27
CA GLY A 250 -18.40 3.66 20.73
C GLY A 250 -17.54 4.34 19.67
N ILE A 251 -17.10 5.57 19.96
CA ILE A 251 -16.34 6.44 19.04
C ILE A 251 -14.94 5.86 18.70
N ILE A 252 -14.33 5.16 19.65
CA ILE A 252 -12.98 4.57 19.49
C ILE A 252 -13.04 3.21 18.78
N GLY A 253 -14.25 2.63 18.67
CA GLY A 253 -14.47 1.28 18.13
C GLY A 253 -14.00 0.19 19.10
N GLY A 254 -14.91 -0.68 19.52
CA GLY A 254 -14.59 -1.81 20.38
C GLY A 254 -15.81 -2.70 20.62
N ILE A 255 -15.58 -3.94 21.02
CA ILE A 255 -16.63 -4.90 21.33
C ILE A 255 -16.61 -5.24 22.83
N SER A 256 -17.79 -5.32 23.45
CA SER A 256 -17.88 -5.79 24.83
C SER A 256 -17.68 -7.31 24.92
N ALA A 257 -17.21 -7.79 26.10
CA ALA A 257 -17.07 -9.22 26.32
C ALA A 257 -18.40 -9.99 26.14
N LEU A 258 -19.53 -9.37 26.48
CA LEU A 258 -20.84 -9.98 26.29
C LEU A 258 -21.11 -10.22 24.80
N LYS A 259 -20.99 -9.18 23.99
CA LYS A 259 -21.20 -9.26 22.53
C LYS A 259 -20.21 -10.21 21.86
N PHE A 260 -18.95 -10.19 22.30
CA PHE A 260 -17.94 -11.10 21.76
C PHE A 260 -18.26 -12.58 22.05
N ASN A 261 -18.81 -12.90 23.22
CA ASN A 261 -19.29 -14.26 23.55
C ASN A 261 -20.49 -14.70 22.68
N GLU A 262 -21.28 -13.76 22.17
CA GLU A 262 -22.45 -13.99 21.32
C GLU A 262 -22.11 -14.26 19.86
N LEU A 263 -20.88 -13.89 19.37
CA LEU A 263 -20.47 -14.11 17.98
C LEU A 263 -20.52 -15.58 17.60
N LEU A 264 -20.94 -15.85 16.37
CA LEU A 264 -21.08 -17.20 15.83
C LEU A 264 -19.77 -17.68 15.20
N VAL A 265 -19.47 -18.95 15.44
CA VAL A 265 -18.40 -19.69 14.74
C VAL A 265 -18.93 -21.03 14.26
N PRO A 266 -18.57 -21.45 13.04
CA PRO A 266 -18.88 -22.79 12.56
C PRO A 266 -17.94 -23.79 13.24
N MET A 267 -18.49 -24.91 13.65
CA MET A 267 -17.76 -25.98 14.34
C MET A 267 -17.81 -27.25 13.52
N PRO A 268 -16.68 -27.64 12.89
CA PRO A 268 -16.54 -28.95 12.24
C PRO A 268 -16.25 -30.06 13.26
N PRO A 269 -16.38 -31.31 12.85
CA PRO A 269 -15.80 -32.46 13.54
C PRO A 269 -14.34 -32.22 13.91
N LEU A 270 -13.88 -32.73 15.06
CA LEU A 270 -12.52 -32.44 15.56
C LEU A 270 -11.42 -32.91 14.59
N GLN A 271 -11.61 -34.06 13.94
CA GLN A 271 -10.69 -34.58 12.93
C GLN A 271 -10.63 -33.70 11.71
N GLU A 272 -11.77 -33.15 11.29
CA GLU A 272 -11.82 -32.20 10.17
C GLU A 272 -11.17 -30.87 10.51
N GLN A 273 -11.29 -30.36 11.76
CA GLN A 273 -10.52 -29.18 12.20
C GLN A 273 -9.02 -29.37 11.96
N ASN A 274 -8.48 -30.55 12.25
CA ASN A 274 -7.06 -30.85 12.05
C ASN A 274 -6.69 -30.89 10.56
N ARG A 275 -7.54 -31.49 9.70
CA ARG A 275 -7.33 -31.51 8.23
C ARG A 275 -7.36 -30.08 7.67
N ILE A 276 -8.34 -29.28 8.07
CA ILE A 276 -8.46 -27.87 7.67
C ILE A 276 -7.22 -27.10 8.08
N VAL A 277 -6.79 -27.20 9.34
CA VAL A 277 -5.61 -26.48 9.83
C VAL A 277 -4.34 -26.86 9.06
N ALA A 278 -4.13 -28.15 8.82
CA ALA A 278 -2.97 -28.61 8.05
C ALA A 278 -2.97 -28.03 6.62
N LYS A 279 -4.15 -28.00 5.97
CA LYS A 279 -4.27 -27.48 4.61
C LYS A 279 -4.17 -25.94 4.57
N VAL A 280 -4.72 -25.23 5.55
CA VAL A 280 -4.54 -23.77 5.69
C VAL A 280 -3.06 -23.44 5.88
N ASP A 281 -2.33 -24.13 6.77
CA ASP A 281 -0.89 -23.91 6.99
C ASP A 281 -0.11 -24.10 5.67
N GLU A 282 -0.39 -25.15 4.91
CA GLU A 282 0.25 -25.44 3.63
C GLU A 282 -0.03 -24.35 2.58
N LEU A 283 -1.30 -23.96 2.42
CA LEU A 283 -1.69 -22.95 1.44
C LEU A 283 -1.21 -21.55 1.82
N MET A 284 -1.16 -21.22 3.11
CA MET A 284 -0.58 -19.95 3.58
C MET A 284 0.93 -19.88 3.32
N ALA A 285 1.66 -20.98 3.54
CA ALA A 285 3.08 -21.05 3.18
C ALA A 285 3.30 -20.90 1.67
N LEU A 286 2.41 -21.45 0.84
CA LEU A 286 2.42 -21.24 -0.60
C LEU A 286 2.18 -19.76 -0.96
N CYS A 287 1.21 -19.10 -0.32
CA CYS A 287 0.97 -17.67 -0.49
C CYS A 287 2.21 -16.83 -0.11
N ASP A 288 2.93 -17.21 0.95
CA ASP A 288 4.17 -16.52 1.35
C ASP A 288 5.27 -16.68 0.29
N GLN A 289 5.41 -17.85 -0.31
CA GLN A 289 6.33 -18.10 -1.42
C GLN A 289 5.96 -17.29 -2.67
N LEU A 290 4.67 -17.26 -3.03
CA LEU A 290 4.17 -16.46 -4.15
C LEU A 290 4.43 -14.96 -3.93
N GLU A 291 4.21 -14.47 -2.72
CA GLU A 291 4.48 -13.08 -2.34
C GLU A 291 5.96 -12.74 -2.54
N GLN A 292 6.85 -13.56 -1.99
CA GLN A 292 8.29 -13.37 -2.11
C GLN A 292 8.76 -13.42 -3.56
N GLN A 293 8.25 -14.35 -4.36
CA GLN A 293 8.63 -14.46 -5.79
C GLN A 293 8.10 -13.29 -6.61
N THR A 294 6.87 -12.86 -6.35
CA THR A 294 6.27 -11.73 -7.06
C THR A 294 7.04 -10.44 -6.75
N GLU A 295 7.39 -10.19 -5.48
CA GLU A 295 8.22 -9.04 -5.10
C GLU A 295 9.60 -9.10 -5.78
N ALA A 296 10.29 -10.23 -5.72
CA ALA A 296 11.59 -10.42 -6.36
C ALA A 296 11.54 -10.24 -7.89
N SER A 297 10.47 -10.73 -8.52
CA SER A 297 10.25 -10.58 -9.97
C SER A 297 10.03 -9.11 -10.35
N LEU A 298 9.23 -8.38 -9.58
CA LEU A 298 8.99 -6.94 -9.80
C LEU A 298 10.27 -6.12 -9.64
N ASP A 299 11.10 -6.43 -8.67
CA ASP A 299 12.37 -5.74 -8.44
C ASP A 299 13.41 -6.07 -9.53
N ALA A 300 13.52 -7.34 -9.93
CA ALA A 300 14.37 -7.75 -11.05
C ALA A 300 13.94 -7.10 -12.37
N HIS A 301 12.64 -7.04 -12.64
CA HIS A 301 12.09 -6.36 -13.80
C HIS A 301 12.44 -4.86 -13.81
N GLN A 302 12.35 -4.18 -12.67
CA GLN A 302 12.74 -2.78 -12.56
C GLN A 302 14.21 -2.57 -12.93
N VAL A 303 15.13 -3.38 -12.38
CA VAL A 303 16.57 -3.32 -12.68
C VAL A 303 16.83 -3.60 -14.18
N LEU A 304 16.12 -4.57 -14.77
CA LEU A 304 16.23 -4.87 -16.19
C LEU A 304 15.85 -3.66 -17.06
N VAL A 305 14.71 -3.03 -16.79
CA VAL A 305 14.25 -1.84 -17.52
C VAL A 305 15.24 -0.70 -17.38
N GLU A 306 15.70 -0.39 -16.16
CA GLU A 306 16.71 0.65 -15.92
C GLU A 306 18.00 0.40 -16.73
N THR A 307 18.48 -0.84 -16.70
CA THR A 307 19.70 -1.23 -17.42
C THR A 307 19.53 -1.09 -18.93
N LEU A 308 18.41 -1.56 -19.48
CA LEU A 308 18.15 -1.48 -20.92
C LEU A 308 17.97 -0.03 -21.38
N LEU A 309 17.23 0.80 -20.64
CA LEU A 309 17.07 2.22 -20.96
C LEU A 309 18.41 2.99 -20.87
N ALA A 310 19.27 2.63 -19.92
CA ALA A 310 20.61 3.22 -19.82
C ALA A 310 21.48 2.91 -21.07
N THR A 311 21.27 1.80 -21.76
CA THR A 311 22.00 1.53 -23.01
C THR A 311 21.70 2.56 -24.10
N LEU A 312 20.49 3.13 -24.14
CA LEU A 312 20.12 4.17 -25.10
C LEU A 312 20.89 5.47 -24.84
N THR A 313 20.93 5.90 -23.59
CA THR A 313 21.63 7.15 -23.22
C THR A 313 23.14 7.00 -23.32
N ASN A 314 23.69 5.80 -23.14
CA ASN A 314 25.13 5.52 -23.21
C ASN A 314 25.64 5.15 -24.62
N SER A 315 24.76 4.94 -25.61
CA SER A 315 25.15 4.61 -26.99
C SER A 315 26.14 5.63 -27.55
N GLN A 316 27.24 5.16 -28.17
CA GLN A 316 28.32 6.03 -28.64
C GLN A 316 27.97 6.73 -29.97
N ASP A 317 27.19 6.06 -30.82
CA ASP A 317 26.80 6.56 -32.13
C ASP A 317 25.33 6.20 -32.47
N ALA A 318 24.87 6.70 -33.62
CA ALA A 318 23.50 6.47 -34.09
C ALA A 318 23.20 5.01 -34.43
N THR A 319 24.22 4.24 -34.85
CA THR A 319 24.06 2.80 -35.20
C THR A 319 23.83 1.97 -33.95
N GLU A 320 24.63 2.21 -32.92
CA GLU A 320 24.46 1.56 -31.61
C GLU A 320 23.12 1.94 -30.96
N LEU A 321 22.73 3.22 -31.03
CA LEU A 321 21.45 3.69 -30.54
C LEU A 321 20.28 2.98 -31.25
N ALA A 322 20.34 2.87 -32.59
CA ALA A 322 19.31 2.17 -33.36
C ALA A 322 19.21 0.69 -32.98
N LYS A 323 20.35 0.00 -32.80
CA LYS A 323 20.41 -1.40 -32.37
C LYS A 323 19.82 -1.59 -30.98
N ASN A 324 20.17 -0.74 -30.03
CA ASN A 324 19.66 -0.79 -28.66
C ASN A 324 18.17 -0.50 -28.62
N TRP A 325 17.70 0.45 -29.42
CA TRP A 325 16.27 0.77 -29.56
C TRP A 325 15.47 -0.39 -30.16
N ALA A 326 15.98 -1.03 -31.22
CA ALA A 326 15.33 -2.19 -31.83
C ALA A 326 15.13 -3.32 -30.82
N ARG A 327 16.16 -3.63 -30.01
CA ARG A 327 16.07 -4.64 -28.94
C ARG A 327 14.99 -4.30 -27.89
N ILE A 328 14.90 -3.04 -27.47
CA ILE A 328 13.86 -2.61 -26.52
C ILE A 328 12.48 -2.71 -27.17
N SER A 329 12.36 -2.31 -28.44
CA SER A 329 11.08 -2.34 -29.18
C SER A 329 10.56 -3.77 -29.39
N GLU A 330 11.44 -4.74 -29.60
CA GLU A 330 11.07 -6.16 -29.71
C GLU A 330 10.40 -6.71 -28.45
N HIS A 331 10.78 -6.18 -27.26
CA HIS A 331 10.27 -6.61 -25.97
C HIS A 331 9.42 -5.53 -25.28
N PHE A 332 8.85 -4.61 -26.07
CA PHE A 332 8.17 -3.43 -25.52
C PHE A 332 7.04 -3.79 -24.56
N ASP A 333 6.18 -4.73 -24.93
CA ASP A 333 4.99 -5.12 -24.15
C ASP A 333 5.36 -5.84 -22.83
N THR A 334 6.53 -6.45 -22.75
CA THR A 334 7.03 -7.11 -21.53
C THR A 334 7.82 -6.17 -20.63
N LEU A 335 8.45 -5.14 -21.19
CA LEU A 335 9.26 -4.17 -20.44
C LEU A 335 8.44 -3.06 -19.79
N PHE A 336 7.35 -2.59 -20.45
CA PHE A 336 6.62 -1.43 -19.98
C PHE A 336 5.26 -1.81 -19.36
N THR A 337 5.30 -2.75 -18.42
CA THR A 337 4.14 -3.31 -17.69
C THR A 337 3.81 -2.59 -16.38
N THR A 338 4.62 -1.59 -15.97
CA THR A 338 4.40 -0.83 -14.74
C THR A 338 4.39 0.67 -15.02
N GLU A 339 3.63 1.45 -14.23
CA GLU A 339 3.67 2.92 -14.35
C GLU A 339 5.09 3.46 -14.16
N GLN A 340 5.88 2.83 -13.28
CA GLN A 340 7.26 3.21 -13.03
C GLN A 340 8.15 2.99 -14.25
N SER A 341 8.04 1.84 -14.94
CA SER A 341 8.82 1.58 -16.16
C SER A 341 8.46 2.56 -17.29
N ILE A 342 7.19 2.93 -17.42
CA ILE A 342 6.74 3.94 -18.38
C ILE A 342 7.28 5.33 -18.01
N ASP A 343 7.28 5.71 -16.72
CA ASP A 343 7.85 6.98 -16.27
C ASP A 343 9.37 7.03 -16.51
N GLN A 344 10.09 5.92 -16.34
CA GLN A 344 11.52 5.80 -16.69
C GLN A 344 11.75 5.97 -18.21
N LEU A 345 10.89 5.38 -19.04
CA LEU A 345 10.94 5.58 -20.50
C LEU A 345 10.73 7.06 -20.86
N LYS A 346 9.75 7.73 -20.25
CA LYS A 346 9.53 9.18 -20.44
C LYS A 346 10.77 10.01 -20.09
N GLN A 347 11.42 9.71 -18.96
CA GLN A 347 12.65 10.38 -18.56
C GLN A 347 13.79 10.10 -19.55
N THR A 348 13.91 8.88 -20.05
CA THR A 348 14.92 8.51 -21.07
C THR A 348 14.67 9.25 -22.38
N ILE A 349 13.42 9.39 -22.83
CA ILE A 349 13.07 10.17 -24.03
C ILE A 349 13.52 11.63 -23.87
N LEU A 350 13.22 12.26 -22.72
CA LEU A 350 13.66 13.63 -22.42
C LEU A 350 15.18 13.74 -22.39
N GLN A 351 15.88 12.75 -21.82
CA GLN A 351 17.34 12.71 -21.79
C GLN A 351 17.94 12.60 -23.19
N LEU A 352 17.41 11.72 -24.05
CA LEU A 352 17.85 11.58 -25.44
C LEU A 352 17.61 12.87 -26.25
N ALA A 353 16.51 13.55 -25.99
CA ALA A 353 16.19 14.83 -26.61
C ALA A 353 17.26 15.90 -26.32
N VAL A 354 17.62 16.08 -25.04
CA VAL A 354 18.62 17.09 -24.62
C VAL A 354 20.07 16.67 -24.90
N MET A 355 20.31 15.41 -25.21
CA MET A 355 21.62 14.93 -25.68
C MET A 355 21.83 15.05 -27.20
N GLY A 356 20.79 15.49 -27.94
CA GLY A 356 20.83 15.51 -29.41
C GLY A 356 20.81 14.11 -30.05
N LYS A 357 20.41 13.08 -29.30
CA LYS A 357 20.31 11.69 -29.78
C LYS A 357 18.95 11.40 -30.38
N LEU A 358 17.89 12.12 -29.98
CA LEU A 358 16.57 12.00 -30.57
C LEU A 358 16.48 12.69 -31.94
N VAL A 359 17.05 13.91 -32.01
CA VAL A 359 17.28 14.67 -33.24
C VAL A 359 18.65 15.33 -33.10
N PRO A 360 19.59 15.15 -34.07
CA PRO A 360 20.91 15.76 -34.01
C PRO A 360 20.85 17.30 -34.00
N PHE A 361 21.66 17.96 -33.17
CA PHE A 361 21.64 19.41 -33.01
C PHE A 361 22.15 20.17 -34.25
N GLY A 362 22.94 19.56 -35.12
CA GLY A 362 23.53 20.21 -36.28
C GLY A 362 24.74 21.10 -35.91
N SER A 363 25.26 21.83 -36.91
CA SER A 363 26.46 22.64 -36.75
C SER A 363 26.18 24.02 -36.17
N ASN A 364 24.98 24.58 -36.37
CA ASN A 364 24.59 25.90 -35.87
C ASN A 364 23.95 25.78 -34.47
N THR A 365 24.80 25.62 -33.45
CA THR A 365 24.37 25.31 -32.08
C THR A 365 25.13 26.18 -31.10
N GLU A 366 24.42 26.85 -30.21
CA GLU A 366 25.00 27.66 -29.12
C GLU A 366 25.00 26.85 -27.81
N LYS A 367 26.10 27.03 -27.03
CA LYS A 367 26.25 26.40 -25.71
C LYS A 367 26.50 27.48 -24.66
N GLY A 368 26.04 27.23 -23.47
CA GLY A 368 26.29 28.14 -22.34
C GLY A 368 25.41 27.85 -21.14
N ASP A 369 25.46 28.74 -20.18
CA ASP A 369 24.57 28.75 -19.03
C ASP A 369 23.20 29.30 -19.43
N LEU A 370 22.14 28.80 -18.79
CA LEU A 370 20.75 29.18 -19.07
C LEU A 370 20.55 30.71 -19.08
N LYS A 371 21.24 31.45 -18.21
CA LYS A 371 21.18 32.91 -18.15
C LYS A 371 21.36 33.58 -19.51
N LYS A 372 22.24 33.08 -20.38
CA LYS A 372 22.50 33.60 -21.72
C LYS A 372 21.26 33.56 -22.64
N PHE A 373 20.37 32.63 -22.38
CA PHE A 373 19.22 32.29 -23.23
C PHE A 373 17.88 32.76 -22.65
N LEU A 374 17.93 33.63 -21.62
CA LEU A 374 16.76 34.23 -20.99
C LEU A 374 16.60 35.70 -21.40
N SER A 375 15.39 36.12 -21.73
CA SER A 375 14.97 37.51 -21.82
C SER A 375 14.51 38.07 -20.48
N PHE A 376 14.04 37.19 -19.57
CA PHE A 376 13.56 37.57 -18.24
C PHE A 376 13.79 36.47 -17.19
N GLY A 377 14.08 36.89 -15.96
CA GLY A 377 14.20 36.03 -14.78
C GLY A 377 15.58 35.42 -14.59
N PRO A 378 15.69 34.48 -13.63
CA PRO A 378 14.64 33.99 -12.73
C PRO A 378 14.21 35.00 -11.66
N ARG A 379 12.90 35.20 -11.52
CA ARG A 379 12.31 36.05 -10.47
C ARG A 379 11.30 35.30 -9.63
N ASN A 380 11.34 35.47 -8.30
CA ASN A 380 10.40 34.88 -7.38
C ASN A 380 9.03 35.58 -7.49
N GLY A 381 7.96 34.85 -7.21
CA GLY A 381 6.64 35.38 -7.07
C GLY A 381 6.38 36.01 -5.69
N TYR A 382 5.10 36.14 -5.39
CA TYR A 382 4.59 36.75 -4.16
C TYR A 382 3.49 35.87 -3.56
N SER A 383 3.50 35.69 -2.24
CA SER A 383 2.55 34.81 -1.52
C SER A 383 1.69 35.62 -0.53
N PRO A 384 0.65 36.32 -1.01
CA PRO A 384 -0.27 37.04 -0.13
C PRO A 384 -1.16 36.06 0.68
N LYS A 385 -1.82 36.61 1.71
CA LYS A 385 -2.79 35.84 2.50
C LYS A 385 -4.04 35.52 1.66
N GLU A 386 -4.53 34.31 1.85
CA GLU A 386 -5.79 33.86 1.25
C GLU A 386 -6.98 34.61 1.80
N VAL A 387 -7.93 34.96 0.94
CA VAL A 387 -9.22 35.53 1.29
C VAL A 387 -10.34 34.64 0.78
N LYS A 388 -11.50 34.70 1.45
CA LYS A 388 -12.67 33.87 1.07
C LYS A 388 -13.48 34.44 -0.09
N SER A 389 -13.36 35.77 -0.32
CA SER A 389 -14.07 36.47 -1.41
C SER A 389 -13.32 36.31 -2.71
N ASP A 390 -14.05 36.22 -3.83
CA ASP A 390 -13.43 36.33 -5.15
C ASP A 390 -13.11 37.80 -5.42
N THR A 391 -11.81 38.10 -5.54
CA THR A 391 -11.27 39.44 -5.77
C THR A 391 -10.83 39.66 -7.21
N GLY A 392 -11.00 38.64 -8.07
CA GLY A 392 -10.47 38.65 -9.44
C GLY A 392 -8.98 38.38 -9.54
N VAL A 393 -8.24 38.29 -8.40
CA VAL A 393 -6.82 37.94 -8.36
C VAL A 393 -6.61 36.63 -7.63
N LYS A 394 -5.89 35.70 -8.28
CA LYS A 394 -5.56 34.39 -7.72
C LYS A 394 -4.06 34.18 -7.68
N VAL A 395 -3.56 33.52 -6.64
CA VAL A 395 -2.18 33.03 -6.57
C VAL A 395 -2.14 31.51 -6.65
N LEU A 396 -1.26 30.98 -7.48
CA LEU A 396 -1.07 29.53 -7.62
C LEU A 396 -0.57 28.90 -6.31
N LYS A 397 -1.01 27.67 -6.04
CA LYS A 397 -0.39 26.77 -5.05
C LYS A 397 0.75 26.00 -5.71
N LEU A 398 1.61 25.38 -4.90
CA LEU A 398 2.72 24.57 -5.45
C LEU A 398 2.22 23.36 -6.27
N GLY A 399 1.05 22.83 -5.94
CA GLY A 399 0.40 21.74 -6.71
C GLY A 399 0.17 22.08 -8.18
N ALA A 400 -0.11 23.35 -8.48
CA ALA A 400 -0.44 23.83 -9.83
C ALA A 400 0.61 23.52 -10.91
N THR A 401 1.87 23.29 -10.52
CA THR A 401 3.00 23.06 -11.46
C THR A 401 3.74 21.75 -11.21
N SER A 402 3.15 20.84 -10.43
CA SER A 402 3.83 19.61 -10.00
C SER A 402 3.84 18.49 -11.04
N TYR A 403 2.95 18.54 -12.02
CA TYR A 403 2.69 17.44 -12.96
C TYR A 403 2.96 17.76 -14.44
N GLY A 404 3.71 18.86 -14.70
CA GLY A 404 4.15 19.22 -16.05
C GLY A 404 3.17 20.09 -16.85
N SER A 405 1.91 20.17 -16.45
CA SER A 405 0.88 21.07 -16.97
C SER A 405 0.43 22.04 -15.89
N LEU A 406 -0.05 23.23 -16.29
CA LEU A 406 -0.56 24.25 -15.37
C LEU A 406 -2.00 23.92 -14.96
N ASP A 407 -2.22 23.62 -13.67
CA ASP A 407 -3.57 23.43 -13.10
C ASP A 407 -4.02 24.71 -12.37
N LEU A 408 -4.88 25.48 -13.00
CA LEU A 408 -5.44 26.71 -12.43
C LEU A 408 -6.41 26.48 -11.26
N ASN A 409 -6.93 25.26 -11.08
CA ASN A 409 -7.77 24.90 -9.93
C ASN A 409 -6.93 24.87 -8.64
N GLU A 410 -5.65 24.55 -8.74
CA GLU A 410 -4.69 24.62 -7.65
C GLU A 410 -4.26 26.10 -7.41
N SER A 411 -5.21 26.95 -7.06
CA SER A 411 -5.02 28.37 -6.76
C SER A 411 -5.84 28.79 -5.54
N LYS A 412 -5.61 30.02 -5.07
CA LYS A 412 -6.38 30.63 -3.99
C LYS A 412 -6.60 32.12 -4.28
N SER A 413 -7.77 32.67 -3.89
CA SER A 413 -8.08 34.08 -4.04
C SER A 413 -7.29 34.92 -3.04
N VAL A 414 -6.84 36.10 -3.49
CA VAL A 414 -6.03 37.01 -2.69
C VAL A 414 -6.47 38.47 -2.93
N ASP A 415 -6.44 39.27 -1.86
CA ASP A 415 -6.78 40.69 -1.92
C ASP A 415 -5.46 41.50 -1.97
N VAL A 416 -5.05 41.85 -3.19
CA VAL A 416 -3.80 42.59 -3.44
C VAL A 416 -3.99 43.50 -4.65
N ASP A 417 -3.46 44.71 -4.54
CA ASP A 417 -3.34 45.62 -5.65
C ASP A 417 -1.97 45.39 -6.33
N ILE A 418 -2.00 45.04 -7.61
CA ILE A 418 -0.80 44.72 -8.40
C ILE A 418 -0.83 45.57 -9.67
N GLU A 419 0.23 46.30 -9.89
CA GLU A 419 0.41 47.11 -11.11
C GLU A 419 0.22 46.26 -12.37
N ARG A 420 -0.36 46.84 -13.41
CA ARG A 420 -0.73 46.09 -14.64
C ARG A 420 0.49 45.51 -15.37
N ASP A 421 1.65 46.19 -15.29
CA ASP A 421 2.92 45.80 -15.89
C ASP A 421 3.81 44.97 -14.97
N SER A 422 3.28 44.58 -13.82
CA SER A 422 4.03 43.78 -12.83
C SER A 422 4.47 42.44 -13.40
N HIS A 423 5.70 42.08 -13.10
CA HIS A 423 6.25 40.79 -13.47
C HIS A 423 5.51 39.59 -12.79
N LEU A 424 4.66 39.84 -11.81
CA LEU A 424 3.91 38.79 -11.12
C LEU A 424 2.83 38.18 -12.00
N TRP A 425 2.26 38.91 -12.96
CA TRP A 425 1.27 38.39 -13.87
C TRP A 425 1.83 37.29 -14.76
N LEU A 426 1.09 36.22 -14.96
CA LEU A 426 1.42 35.14 -15.87
C LEU A 426 1.00 35.52 -17.31
N ASN A 427 1.88 35.25 -18.25
CA ASN A 427 1.62 35.41 -19.68
C ASN A 427 2.00 34.12 -20.41
N LYS A 428 1.39 33.92 -21.56
CA LYS A 428 1.80 32.84 -22.46
C LYS A 428 3.31 32.87 -22.73
N GLY A 429 3.94 31.71 -22.69
CA GLY A 429 5.38 31.54 -22.87
C GLY A 429 6.23 31.69 -21.60
N ASP A 430 5.63 32.09 -20.48
CA ASP A 430 6.33 32.07 -19.18
C ASP A 430 6.56 30.62 -18.73
N ILE A 431 7.71 30.36 -18.09
CA ILE A 431 8.03 29.09 -17.47
C ILE A 431 8.16 29.28 -15.97
N LEU A 432 7.37 28.53 -15.21
CA LEU A 432 7.42 28.52 -13.76
C LEU A 432 8.29 27.36 -13.27
N ILE A 433 9.18 27.62 -12.31
CA ILE A 433 10.08 26.63 -11.69
C ILE A 433 9.84 26.62 -10.20
N GLN A 434 9.56 25.47 -9.62
CA GLN A 434 9.44 25.31 -8.16
C GLN A 434 10.81 25.43 -7.51
N ARG A 435 11.03 26.54 -6.79
CA ARG A 435 12.30 26.75 -6.08
C ARG A 435 12.35 26.08 -4.72
N GLY A 436 11.22 25.86 -4.06
CA GLY A 436 11.12 25.24 -2.74
C GLY A 436 9.90 24.36 -2.63
N ASN A 437 10.11 23.09 -2.27
CA ASN A 437 9.08 22.07 -2.04
C ASN A 437 9.76 20.86 -1.36
N SER A 438 9.06 19.73 -1.22
CA SER A 438 9.71 18.45 -0.96
C SER A 438 10.72 18.13 -2.07
N ALA A 439 11.80 17.40 -1.74
CA ALA A 439 12.96 17.22 -2.63
C ALA A 439 12.59 16.80 -4.06
N ASN A 440 11.60 15.90 -4.21
CA ASN A 440 11.17 15.39 -5.52
C ASN A 440 10.55 16.46 -6.44
N TYR A 441 10.00 17.52 -5.88
CA TYR A 441 9.34 18.60 -6.65
C TYR A 441 10.21 19.85 -6.84
N VAL A 442 11.32 19.99 -6.11
CA VAL A 442 12.24 21.11 -6.33
C VAL A 442 12.79 21.05 -7.75
N GLY A 443 12.69 22.16 -8.48
CA GLY A 443 13.06 22.26 -9.90
C GLY A 443 12.01 21.72 -10.88
N CYS A 444 10.85 21.20 -10.44
CA CYS A 444 9.74 20.97 -11.36
C CYS A 444 9.38 22.28 -12.06
N ASN A 445 9.14 22.19 -13.35
CA ASN A 445 8.77 23.35 -14.16
C ASN A 445 7.46 23.10 -14.91
N CYS A 446 6.82 24.20 -15.31
CA CYS A 446 5.61 24.18 -16.09
C CYS A 446 5.60 25.38 -17.06
N LEU A 447 5.25 25.13 -18.31
CA LEU A 447 5.03 26.15 -19.32
C LEU A 447 3.62 26.73 -19.19
N VAL A 448 3.47 28.03 -19.28
CA VAL A 448 2.19 28.72 -19.43
C VAL A 448 1.85 28.73 -20.91
N GLU A 449 0.99 27.82 -21.33
CA GLU A 449 0.68 27.58 -22.77
C GLU A 449 -0.33 28.55 -23.34
N GLU A 450 -1.16 29.15 -22.49
CA GLU A 450 -2.23 30.09 -22.87
C GLU A 450 -2.15 31.36 -22.02
N ASP A 451 -2.78 32.44 -22.50
CA ASP A 451 -2.88 33.67 -21.72
C ASP A 451 -3.83 33.47 -20.52
N VAL A 452 -3.35 33.82 -19.35
CA VAL A 452 -4.07 33.66 -18.08
C VAL A 452 -4.29 35.01 -17.44
N SER A 453 -5.54 35.41 -17.24
CA SER A 453 -5.89 36.70 -16.61
C SER A 453 -6.04 36.55 -15.09
N GLY A 454 -5.55 37.53 -14.34
CA GLY A 454 -5.77 37.63 -12.89
C GLY A 454 -5.01 36.60 -12.06
N VAL A 455 -3.98 35.93 -12.60
CA VAL A 455 -3.22 34.89 -11.90
C VAL A 455 -1.77 35.30 -11.73
N ILE A 456 -1.31 35.13 -10.49
CA ILE A 456 0.10 35.34 -10.10
C ILE A 456 0.67 34.02 -9.51
N TYR A 457 1.98 34.00 -9.31
CA TYR A 457 2.68 32.82 -8.77
C TYR A 457 3.32 33.11 -7.40
N PRO A 458 3.47 32.08 -6.52
CA PRO A 458 3.95 32.25 -5.16
C PRO A 458 5.47 32.48 -5.10
N ASP A 459 5.96 32.95 -3.94
CA ASP A 459 7.40 33.20 -3.67
C ASP A 459 8.25 31.93 -3.70
N LEU A 460 7.64 30.74 -3.55
CA LEU A 460 8.28 29.43 -3.69
C LEU A 460 8.38 28.96 -5.15
N MET A 461 7.96 29.76 -6.11
CA MET A 461 8.22 29.60 -7.54
C MET A 461 9.07 30.70 -8.10
N MET A 462 9.82 30.40 -9.15
CA MET A 462 10.54 31.36 -9.97
C MET A 462 9.96 31.34 -11.37
N LYS A 463 9.82 32.55 -11.96
CA LYS A 463 9.41 32.73 -13.36
C LYS A 463 10.62 33.06 -14.20
N ILE A 464 10.73 32.45 -15.37
CA ILE A 464 11.67 32.76 -16.43
C ILE A 464 10.95 32.92 -17.76
N ARG A 465 11.56 33.64 -18.70
CA ARG A 465 11.13 33.72 -20.09
C ARG A 465 12.35 33.56 -21.00
N PRO A 466 12.29 32.69 -22.03
CA PRO A 466 13.39 32.53 -22.97
C PRO A 466 13.61 33.79 -23.80
N SER A 467 14.78 33.90 -24.39
CA SER A 467 15.11 34.88 -25.44
C SER A 467 14.56 34.41 -26.80
N ASP A 468 14.58 35.29 -27.79
CA ASP A 468 14.02 35.02 -29.13
C ASP A 468 14.64 33.81 -29.85
N ILE A 469 15.88 33.45 -29.50
CA ILE A 469 16.58 32.29 -30.09
C ILE A 469 16.18 30.94 -29.46
N THR A 470 15.42 30.94 -28.38
CA THR A 470 15.02 29.71 -27.64
C THR A 470 13.51 29.62 -27.52
N SER A 471 12.91 28.51 -27.93
CA SER A 471 11.46 28.31 -27.73
C SER A 471 11.13 28.01 -26.27
N SER A 472 9.96 28.44 -25.83
CA SER A 472 9.46 28.13 -24.47
C SER A 472 9.25 26.63 -24.25
N GLU A 473 8.74 25.94 -25.26
CA GLU A 473 8.50 24.50 -25.26
C GLU A 473 9.83 23.72 -25.16
N PHE A 474 10.83 24.10 -25.96
CA PHE A 474 12.15 23.48 -25.91
C PHE A 474 12.81 23.70 -24.54
N LEU A 475 12.74 24.94 -24.03
CA LEU A 475 13.34 25.27 -22.71
C LEU A 475 12.63 24.53 -21.58
N SER A 476 11.29 24.46 -21.57
CA SER A 476 10.52 23.71 -20.58
C SER A 476 10.86 22.22 -20.62
N MET A 477 10.98 21.64 -21.83
CA MET A 477 11.42 20.27 -22.02
C MET A 477 12.85 20.04 -21.51
N TRP A 478 13.79 20.95 -21.79
CA TRP A 478 15.17 20.91 -21.30
C TRP A 478 15.21 20.85 -19.76
N LEU A 479 14.47 21.74 -19.11
CA LEU A 479 14.39 21.84 -17.65
C LEU A 479 13.73 20.60 -17.02
N SER A 480 12.88 19.89 -17.75
CA SER A 480 12.22 18.65 -17.31
C SER A 480 13.11 17.41 -17.48
N SER A 481 14.24 17.54 -18.18
CA SER A 481 15.16 16.41 -18.41
C SER A 481 15.88 15.97 -17.13
N PRO A 482 16.25 14.68 -17.03
CA PRO A 482 17.06 14.17 -15.91
C PRO A 482 18.33 14.97 -15.68
N MET A 483 19.04 15.35 -16.74
CA MET A 483 20.28 16.13 -16.66
C MET A 483 20.07 17.49 -15.97
N ALA A 484 19.05 18.25 -16.36
CA ALA A 484 18.77 19.56 -15.74
C ALA A 484 18.24 19.40 -14.30
N ARG A 485 17.43 18.36 -14.05
CA ARG A 485 16.90 18.03 -12.72
C ARG A 485 18.01 17.65 -11.75
N GLU A 486 18.92 16.77 -12.14
CA GLU A 486 20.06 16.34 -11.33
C GLU A 486 21.01 17.51 -11.05
N PHE A 487 21.26 18.39 -12.06
CA PHE A 487 22.02 19.61 -11.86
C PHE A 487 21.42 20.50 -10.76
N MET A 488 20.09 20.66 -10.76
CA MET A 488 19.40 21.45 -9.72
C MET A 488 19.44 20.74 -8.36
N TRP A 489 19.20 19.43 -8.32
CA TRP A 489 19.15 18.65 -7.07
C TRP A 489 20.50 18.56 -6.37
N SER A 490 21.59 18.38 -7.11
CA SER A 490 22.94 18.36 -6.54
C SER A 490 23.36 19.70 -5.89
N ARG A 491 22.59 20.78 -6.13
CA ARG A 491 22.83 22.13 -5.63
C ARG A 491 21.73 22.67 -4.72
N MET A 492 20.83 21.81 -4.27
CA MET A 492 19.81 22.18 -3.28
C MET A 492 20.44 22.51 -1.94
N THR A 493 19.81 23.45 -1.21
CA THR A 493 20.13 23.79 0.17
C THR A 493 18.96 23.49 1.10
N GLY A 494 19.20 23.26 2.39
CA GLY A 494 18.15 22.98 3.37
C GLY A 494 17.81 21.47 3.47
N THR A 495 18.75 20.63 3.92
CA THR A 495 18.65 19.16 3.87
C THR A 495 18.14 18.48 5.13
N SER A 496 18.09 19.11 6.28
CA SER A 496 17.61 18.48 7.53
C SER A 496 16.60 19.35 8.24
N GLY A 497 15.34 18.91 8.26
CA GLY A 497 14.24 19.57 8.97
C GLY A 497 13.69 20.84 8.34
N THR A 498 14.26 21.32 7.24
CA THR A 498 13.79 22.49 6.48
C THR A 498 13.44 22.11 5.05
N MET A 499 12.51 22.87 4.44
CA MET A 499 12.11 22.67 3.04
C MET A 499 13.32 22.90 2.11
N PRO A 500 13.74 21.90 1.30
CA PRO A 500 14.84 22.08 0.35
C PRO A 500 14.49 23.13 -0.71
N LYS A 501 15.51 23.92 -1.11
CA LYS A 501 15.36 25.05 -2.05
C LYS A 501 16.53 25.13 -3.00
N ILE A 502 16.28 25.68 -4.20
CA ILE A 502 17.29 26.11 -5.14
C ILE A 502 17.31 27.64 -5.24
N SER A 503 18.50 28.21 -5.48
CA SER A 503 18.68 29.65 -5.67
C SER A 503 18.49 30.06 -7.13
N LYS A 504 18.27 31.37 -7.37
CA LYS A 504 18.25 31.96 -8.72
C LYS A 504 19.54 31.63 -9.48
N LYS A 505 20.69 31.72 -8.79
CA LYS A 505 22.01 31.43 -9.37
C LYS A 505 22.12 29.98 -9.86
N VAL A 506 21.52 29.03 -9.16
CA VAL A 506 21.49 27.64 -9.62
C VAL A 506 20.70 27.50 -10.93
N VAL A 507 19.54 28.16 -11.04
CA VAL A 507 18.75 28.15 -12.28
C VAL A 507 19.51 28.85 -13.41
N GLU A 508 20.10 30.02 -13.17
CA GLU A 508 20.90 30.77 -14.14
C GLU A 508 22.08 29.98 -14.70
N SER A 509 22.68 29.10 -13.88
CA SER A 509 23.89 28.34 -14.23
C SER A 509 23.58 26.91 -14.77
N ILE A 510 22.31 26.59 -15.05
CA ILE A 510 21.98 25.31 -15.71
C ILE A 510 22.63 25.29 -17.10
N PRO A 511 23.47 24.27 -17.41
CA PRO A 511 24.05 24.16 -18.73
C PRO A 511 22.99 23.80 -19.77
N ILE A 512 23.02 24.50 -20.91
CA ILE A 512 22.06 24.26 -22.00
C ILE A 512 22.76 24.32 -23.35
N VAL A 513 22.28 23.56 -24.31
CA VAL A 513 22.68 23.54 -25.70
C VAL A 513 21.46 23.91 -26.54
N VAL A 514 21.56 25.02 -27.26
CA VAL A 514 20.46 25.62 -28.04
C VAL A 514 20.77 25.49 -29.53
N PRO A 515 20.13 24.57 -30.26
CA PRO A 515 20.25 24.45 -31.71
C PRO A 515 19.39 25.52 -32.42
N SER A 516 19.42 25.55 -33.76
CA SER A 516 18.54 26.43 -34.52
C SER A 516 17.05 26.18 -34.20
N ARG A 517 16.22 27.22 -34.35
CA ARG A 517 14.77 27.15 -34.02
C ARG A 517 14.08 25.97 -34.69
N GLN A 518 14.35 25.73 -35.97
CA GLN A 518 13.76 24.58 -36.69
C GLN A 518 14.11 23.23 -36.05
N ILE A 519 15.33 23.09 -35.54
CA ILE A 519 15.76 21.85 -34.84
C ILE A 519 15.09 21.76 -33.47
N GLN A 520 14.97 22.86 -32.73
CA GLN A 520 14.23 22.91 -31.47
C GLN A 520 12.79 22.42 -31.68
N ASP A 521 12.07 22.94 -32.67
CA ASP A 521 10.69 22.55 -32.99
C ASP A 521 10.60 21.06 -33.36
N SER A 522 11.58 20.55 -34.12
CA SER A 522 11.66 19.12 -34.48
C SER A 522 11.88 18.22 -33.26
N ILE A 523 12.76 18.64 -32.33
CA ILE A 523 13.02 17.91 -31.07
C ILE A 523 11.75 17.87 -30.22
N VAL A 524 11.10 19.02 -30.04
CA VAL A 524 9.87 19.14 -29.25
C VAL A 524 8.77 18.26 -29.83
N ALA A 525 8.51 18.36 -31.14
CA ALA A 525 7.47 17.58 -31.81
C ALA A 525 7.70 16.06 -31.66
N LYS A 526 8.96 15.61 -31.86
CA LYS A 526 9.28 14.19 -31.73
C LYS A 526 9.19 13.69 -30.29
N ALA A 527 9.69 14.47 -29.33
CA ALA A 527 9.60 14.13 -27.91
C ALA A 527 8.14 14.09 -27.44
N GLN A 528 7.34 15.10 -27.76
CA GLN A 528 5.92 15.15 -27.40
C GLN A 528 5.12 13.99 -28.00
N GLY A 529 5.39 13.62 -29.26
CA GLY A 529 4.76 12.44 -29.88
C GLY A 529 5.04 11.15 -29.10
N LEU A 530 6.30 10.92 -28.70
CA LEU A 530 6.69 9.75 -27.89
C LEU A 530 6.12 9.80 -26.47
N LEU A 531 6.13 10.97 -25.83
CA LEU A 531 5.56 11.15 -24.50
C LEU A 531 4.04 10.93 -24.49
N SER A 532 3.33 11.37 -25.53
CA SER A 532 1.87 11.11 -25.69
C SER A 532 1.57 9.60 -25.79
N ILE A 533 2.40 8.83 -26.50
CA ILE A 533 2.27 7.37 -26.54
C ILE A 533 2.48 6.77 -25.15
N CYS A 534 3.49 7.24 -24.40
CA CYS A 534 3.71 6.80 -23.02
C CYS A 534 2.50 7.11 -22.11
N ASP A 535 1.85 8.28 -22.27
CA ASP A 535 0.68 8.63 -21.48
C ASP A 535 -0.54 7.75 -21.84
N GLN A 536 -0.76 7.44 -23.10
CA GLN A 536 -1.78 6.50 -23.53
C GLN A 536 -1.54 5.09 -22.97
N LEU A 537 -0.30 4.61 -22.99
CA LEU A 537 0.08 3.33 -22.39
C LEU A 537 -0.18 3.31 -20.89
N LYS A 538 0.19 4.38 -20.20
CA LYS A 538 -0.02 4.51 -18.76
C LYS A 538 -1.51 4.49 -18.41
N GLN A 539 -2.36 5.14 -19.23
CA GLN A 539 -3.81 5.10 -19.04
C GLN A 539 -4.36 3.68 -19.24
N ARG A 540 -4.00 3.02 -20.34
CA ARG A 540 -4.42 1.62 -20.60
C ARG A 540 -3.99 0.67 -19.49
N LEU A 541 -2.78 0.86 -18.96
CA LEU A 541 -2.28 0.06 -17.82
C LEU A 541 -3.13 0.28 -16.57
N ARG A 542 -3.56 1.51 -16.29
CA ARG A 542 -4.46 1.82 -15.15
C ARG A 542 -5.82 1.15 -15.31
N ASP A 543 -6.40 1.24 -16.51
CA ASP A 543 -7.68 0.62 -16.83
C ASP A 543 -7.60 -0.91 -16.69
N SER A 544 -6.52 -1.53 -17.19
CA SER A 544 -6.26 -2.95 -17.05
C SER A 544 -6.11 -3.37 -15.59
N LYS A 545 -5.34 -2.61 -14.78
CA LYS A 545 -5.21 -2.87 -13.35
C LYS A 545 -6.53 -2.78 -12.60
N GLN A 546 -7.36 -1.80 -12.93
CA GLN A 546 -8.69 -1.68 -12.33
C GLN A 546 -9.55 -2.91 -12.65
N THR A 547 -9.50 -3.39 -13.89
CA THR A 547 -10.19 -4.62 -14.31
C THR A 547 -9.66 -5.85 -13.56
N GLN A 548 -8.35 -5.97 -13.38
CA GLN A 548 -7.75 -7.07 -12.61
C GLN A 548 -8.21 -7.08 -11.14
N LEU A 549 -8.31 -5.90 -10.50
CA LEU A 549 -8.82 -5.81 -9.13
C LEU A 549 -10.30 -6.26 -9.06
N GLN A 550 -11.14 -5.80 -9.99
CA GLN A 550 -12.55 -6.20 -10.06
C GLN A 550 -12.72 -7.70 -10.32
N LEU A 551 -11.90 -8.26 -11.21
CA LEU A 551 -11.91 -9.69 -11.50
C LEU A 551 -11.47 -10.50 -10.28
N THR A 552 -10.47 -10.05 -9.55
CA THR A 552 -10.03 -10.67 -8.28
C THR A 552 -11.18 -10.74 -7.28
N ASP A 553 -11.93 -9.64 -7.09
CA ASP A 553 -13.08 -9.61 -6.19
C ASP A 553 -14.21 -10.55 -6.67
N ALA A 554 -14.52 -10.55 -7.98
CA ALA A 554 -15.53 -11.43 -8.56
C ALA A 554 -15.20 -12.93 -8.41
N ILE A 555 -13.94 -13.33 -8.56
CA ILE A 555 -13.50 -14.72 -8.34
C ILE A 555 -13.71 -15.12 -6.87
N VAL A 556 -13.37 -14.24 -5.94
CA VAL A 556 -13.58 -14.50 -4.50
C VAL A 556 -15.08 -14.64 -4.19
N GLU A 557 -15.93 -13.76 -4.73
CA GLU A 557 -17.39 -13.83 -4.55
C GLU A 557 -18.00 -15.11 -5.14
N GLN A 558 -17.52 -15.53 -6.30
CA GLN A 558 -18.04 -16.74 -6.96
C GLN A 558 -17.65 -18.03 -6.22
N ALA A 559 -16.47 -18.06 -5.58
CA ALA A 559 -15.97 -19.24 -4.88
C ALA A 559 -16.56 -19.40 -3.46
N GLN A 560 -17.08 -18.35 -2.87
CA GLN A 560 -17.73 -18.34 -1.55
C GLN A 560 -19.14 -18.94 -1.60
#